data_3f3b55d374a6088671569d9585867567
#
_entry.id   3f3b55d374a6088671569d9585867567
#
_cell.length_a   1.000
_cell.length_b   1.000
_cell.length_c   1.000
_cell.angle_alpha   90.00
_cell.angle_beta   90.00
_cell.angle_gamma   90.00
#
_symmetry.space_group_name_H-M   'P 1'
#
loop_
_entity.id
_entity.type
_entity.pdbx_description
1 polymer ?
#
loop_
_entity_poly.entity_id
_entity_poly.type
_entity_poly.pdbx_seq_one_letter_code
_entity_poly.pdbx_strand_id
1 'polypeptide(L)'
;EAARLLGELRKTSLLWHDIALLSLHTGMRLSDILGLRCNQVNLSGGIIDVIASKPGTYTAYLTKEASDMLRERLSEPSGLVFPSPKGGKQIIRAGKPFLHAVKACGFNDGQPDPRYHVVFHSLRHTYASLLVQRGVPLTVVSKLMGHATTKMTERYAKLSPDNKKDAAKLISEILSSREPGSC
;
A
#
# COMPACT_ATOMS: atom_id res chain seq x y z
N GLU A 1 -14.05 5.14 -3.30
CA GLU A 1 -13.83 3.91 -4.09
C GLU A 1 -13.23 2.79 -3.24
N ALA A 2 -12.07 2.99 -2.58
CA ALA A 2 -11.42 1.95 -1.77
C ALA A 2 -12.35 1.38 -0.68
N ALA A 3 -13.07 2.21 0.06
CA ALA A 3 -14.02 1.78 1.09
C ALA A 3 -15.18 0.95 0.50
N ARG A 4 -15.69 1.32 -0.69
CA ARG A 4 -16.72 0.54 -1.38
C ARG A 4 -16.22 -0.84 -1.76
N LEU A 5 -15.01 -0.93 -2.32
CA LEU A 5 -14.38 -2.20 -2.68
C LEU A 5 -14.19 -3.12 -1.47
N LEU A 6 -13.64 -2.57 -0.38
CA LEU A 6 -13.47 -3.32 0.87
C LEU A 6 -14.82 -3.78 1.44
N GLY A 7 -15.86 -2.93 1.39
CA GLY A 7 -17.20 -3.29 1.80
C GLY A 7 -17.78 -4.48 1.00
N GLU A 8 -17.63 -4.49 -0.33
CA GLU A 8 -18.07 -5.60 -1.17
C GLU A 8 -17.25 -6.89 -0.93
N LEU A 9 -15.94 -6.75 -0.76
CA LEU A 9 -15.08 -7.88 -0.43
C LEU A 9 -15.44 -8.49 0.93
N ARG A 10 -15.75 -7.68 1.94
CA ARG A 10 -16.13 -8.15 3.27
C ARG A 10 -17.38 -9.02 3.24
N LYS A 11 -18.35 -8.70 2.37
CA LYS A 11 -19.60 -9.48 2.19
C LYS A 11 -19.34 -10.83 1.52
N THR A 12 -18.35 -10.91 0.63
CA THR A 12 -18.16 -12.06 -0.27
C THR A 12 -16.98 -12.94 0.11
N SER A 13 -15.90 -12.38 0.67
CA SER A 13 -14.70 -13.11 1.04
C SER A 13 -13.82 -12.32 2.01
N LEU A 14 -13.86 -12.67 3.29
CA LEU A 14 -12.99 -12.07 4.30
C LEU A 14 -11.51 -12.22 3.95
N LEU A 15 -11.11 -13.35 3.34
CA LEU A 15 -9.73 -13.55 2.87
C LEU A 15 -9.31 -12.47 1.87
N TRP A 16 -10.13 -12.20 0.84
CA TRP A 16 -9.80 -11.20 -0.17
C TRP A 16 -9.99 -9.77 0.31
N HIS A 17 -10.89 -9.54 1.28
CA HIS A 17 -10.97 -8.28 2.02
C HIS A 17 -9.64 -7.95 2.68
N ASP A 18 -9.09 -8.89 3.46
CA ASP A 18 -7.88 -8.66 4.26
C ASP A 18 -6.61 -8.54 3.39
N ILE A 19 -6.53 -9.33 2.30
CA ILE A 19 -5.48 -9.18 1.28
C ILE A 19 -5.54 -7.77 0.65
N ALA A 20 -6.72 -7.28 0.31
CA ALA A 20 -6.91 -5.95 -0.28
C ALA A 20 -6.64 -4.84 0.74
N LEU A 21 -7.08 -4.99 1.99
CA LEU A 21 -6.82 -4.08 3.08
C LEU A 21 -5.30 -3.94 3.30
N LEU A 22 -4.58 -5.05 3.39
CA LEU A 22 -3.13 -5.01 3.57
C LEU A 22 -2.44 -4.28 2.41
N SER A 23 -2.86 -4.52 1.16
CA SER A 23 -2.30 -3.82 0.00
C SER A 23 -2.55 -2.31 0.03
N LEU A 24 -3.76 -1.88 0.44
CA LEU A 24 -4.12 -0.47 0.58
C LEU A 24 -3.39 0.25 1.71
N HIS A 25 -3.07 -0.46 2.80
CA HIS A 25 -2.44 0.13 3.99
C HIS A 25 -0.91 0.07 3.98
N THR A 26 -0.31 -0.78 3.14
CA THR A 26 1.16 -0.96 3.09
C THR A 26 1.77 -0.70 1.72
N GLY A 27 0.95 -0.67 0.68
CA GLY A 27 1.42 -0.61 -0.70
C GLY A 27 2.12 -1.89 -1.20
N MET A 28 2.09 -3.01 -0.46
CA MET A 28 2.72 -4.27 -0.86
C MET A 28 2.15 -4.80 -2.19
N ARG A 29 3.00 -5.48 -2.96
CA ARG A 29 2.55 -6.19 -4.19
C ARG A 29 1.72 -7.40 -3.81
N LEU A 30 0.76 -7.76 -4.68
CA LEU A 30 -0.05 -8.97 -4.49
C LEU A 30 0.81 -10.23 -4.26
N SER A 31 1.84 -10.42 -5.07
CA SER A 31 2.75 -11.58 -4.93
C SER A 31 3.43 -11.66 -3.58
N ASP A 32 3.83 -10.49 -3.03
CA ASP A 32 4.52 -10.40 -1.74
C ASP A 32 3.53 -10.69 -0.60
N ILE A 33 2.28 -10.20 -0.71
CA ILE A 33 1.20 -10.52 0.25
C ILE A 33 0.85 -12.01 0.21
N LEU A 34 0.69 -12.59 -0.97
CA LEU A 34 0.31 -14.00 -1.12
C LEU A 34 1.41 -14.98 -0.69
N GLY A 35 2.66 -14.53 -0.69
CA GLY A 35 3.81 -15.30 -0.18
C GLY A 35 4.17 -14.97 1.27
N LEU A 36 3.46 -14.05 1.93
CA LEU A 36 3.79 -13.56 3.26
C LEU A 36 3.66 -14.69 4.30
N ARG A 37 4.71 -14.86 5.11
CA ARG A 37 4.75 -15.82 6.22
C ARG A 37 4.61 -15.11 7.56
N CYS A 38 4.07 -15.84 8.55
CA CYS A 38 3.82 -15.28 9.88
C CYS A 38 5.10 -14.79 10.57
N ASN A 39 6.24 -15.45 10.38
CA ASN A 39 7.52 -15.04 10.94
C ASN A 39 8.13 -13.76 10.34
N GLN A 40 7.55 -13.24 9.26
CA GLN A 40 7.95 -11.96 8.68
C GLN A 40 7.19 -10.77 9.28
N VAL A 41 6.16 -11.03 10.08
CA VAL A 41 5.30 -10.00 10.67
C VAL A 41 5.73 -9.72 12.11
N ASN A 42 6.17 -8.50 12.37
CA ASN A 42 6.48 -8.02 13.71
C ASN A 42 5.40 -7.02 14.15
N LEU A 43 4.37 -7.52 14.84
CA LEU A 43 3.27 -6.69 15.31
C LEU A 43 3.69 -5.67 16.37
N SER A 44 4.65 -6.01 17.23
CA SER A 44 5.15 -5.09 18.28
C SER A 44 5.97 -3.95 17.68
N GLY A 45 6.73 -4.23 16.62
CA GLY A 45 7.46 -3.22 15.87
C GLY A 45 6.63 -2.48 14.82
N GLY A 46 5.39 -2.94 14.55
CA GLY A 46 4.52 -2.35 13.52
C GLY A 46 5.05 -2.51 12.10
N ILE A 47 5.78 -3.59 11.80
CA ILE A 47 6.45 -3.79 10.53
C ILE A 47 6.27 -5.20 9.97
N ILE A 48 6.48 -5.31 8.66
CA ILE A 48 6.64 -6.57 7.92
C ILE A 48 7.98 -6.53 7.19
N ASP A 49 8.81 -7.56 7.40
CA ASP A 49 10.03 -7.76 6.63
C ASP A 49 9.70 -8.50 5.33
N VAL A 50 9.54 -7.74 4.26
CA VAL A 50 9.12 -8.28 2.98
C VAL A 50 10.31 -8.84 2.21
N ILE A 51 10.31 -10.16 2.03
CA ILE A 51 11.20 -10.84 1.08
C ILE A 51 10.49 -10.77 -0.28
N ALA A 52 10.87 -9.80 -1.10
CA ALA A 52 10.17 -9.54 -2.34
C ALA A 52 10.34 -10.67 -3.35
N SER A 53 9.29 -10.96 -4.12
CA SER A 53 9.31 -11.91 -5.25
C SER A 53 10.25 -11.48 -6.39
N LYS A 54 10.63 -10.20 -6.45
CA LYS A 54 11.74 -9.66 -7.27
C LYS A 54 12.93 -9.38 -6.37
N PRO A 55 14.19 -9.38 -6.89
CA PRO A 55 15.36 -9.20 -6.06
C PRO A 55 15.28 -7.98 -5.15
N GLY A 56 15.46 -8.22 -3.86
CA GLY A 56 15.47 -7.21 -2.81
C GLY A 56 14.56 -7.56 -1.64
N THR A 57 14.88 -6.96 -0.51
CA THR A 57 14.05 -6.94 0.70
C THR A 57 13.66 -5.50 0.97
N TYR A 58 12.50 -5.27 1.56
CA TYR A 58 12.09 -3.97 2.06
C TYR A 58 11.18 -4.13 3.26
N THR A 59 11.08 -3.10 4.08
CA THR A 59 10.19 -3.09 5.24
C THR A 59 8.90 -2.37 4.89
N ALA A 60 7.77 -3.04 5.10
CA ALA A 60 6.45 -2.42 5.04
C ALA A 60 6.00 -2.04 6.46
N TYR A 61 5.44 -0.84 6.62
CA TYR A 61 4.97 -0.33 7.89
C TYR A 61 3.47 -0.55 8.02
N LEU A 62 3.05 -1.00 9.19
CA LEU A 62 1.65 -1.33 9.48
C LEU A 62 0.91 -0.13 10.05
N THR A 63 -0.30 0.09 9.55
CA THR A 63 -1.29 0.92 10.25
C THR A 63 -1.95 0.11 11.36
N LYS A 64 -2.69 0.79 12.24
CA LYS A 64 -3.44 0.11 13.30
C LYS A 64 -4.40 -0.94 12.74
N GLU A 65 -5.15 -0.60 11.71
CA GLU A 65 -6.14 -1.48 11.06
C GLU A 65 -5.47 -2.72 10.45
N ALA A 66 -4.32 -2.55 9.79
CA ALA A 66 -3.55 -3.68 9.25
C ALA A 66 -2.98 -4.56 10.36
N SER A 67 -2.51 -3.98 11.47
CA SER A 67 -2.01 -4.72 12.62
C SER A 67 -3.11 -5.53 13.31
N ASP A 68 -4.30 -4.94 13.51
CA ASP A 68 -5.43 -5.60 14.13
C ASP A 68 -5.92 -6.78 13.27
N MET A 69 -6.05 -6.58 11.97
CA MET A 69 -6.40 -7.64 11.01
C MET A 69 -5.36 -8.78 11.02
N LEU A 70 -4.06 -8.45 11.01
CA LEU A 70 -3.00 -9.46 11.01
C LEU A 70 -2.97 -10.25 12.32
N ARG A 71 -3.25 -9.64 13.47
CA ARG A 71 -3.31 -10.33 14.77
C ARG A 71 -4.28 -11.50 14.77
N GLU A 72 -5.41 -11.36 14.07
CA GLU A 72 -6.41 -12.42 13.95
C GLU A 72 -5.98 -13.56 13.00
N ARG A 73 -4.98 -13.29 12.13
CA ARG A 73 -4.53 -14.24 11.11
C ARG A 73 -3.24 -14.99 11.46
N LEU A 74 -2.46 -14.47 12.39
CA LEU A 74 -1.20 -15.11 12.78
C LEU A 74 -1.51 -16.34 13.65
N SER A 75 -1.34 -17.54 13.10
CA SER A 75 -1.61 -18.80 13.78
C SER A 75 -0.33 -19.59 14.08
N GLU A 76 0.51 -19.80 13.05
CA GLU A 76 1.74 -20.61 13.18
C GLU A 76 2.96 -19.82 12.67
N PRO A 77 4.11 -19.88 13.39
CA PRO A 77 5.27 -19.04 13.06
C PRO A 77 5.75 -19.15 11.60
N SER A 78 5.72 -20.32 11.01
CA SER A 78 6.23 -20.58 9.66
C SER A 78 5.13 -20.67 8.59
N GLY A 79 3.86 -20.57 8.98
CA GLY A 79 2.71 -20.66 8.09
C GLY A 79 2.57 -19.45 7.17
N LEU A 80 1.77 -19.61 6.10
CA LEU A 80 1.33 -18.48 5.29
C LEU A 80 0.30 -17.66 6.06
N VAL A 81 0.39 -16.32 5.99
CA VAL A 81 -0.64 -15.42 6.55
C VAL A 81 -1.96 -15.55 5.79
N PHE A 82 -1.88 -15.79 4.48
CA PHE A 82 -3.05 -15.91 3.60
C PHE A 82 -3.04 -17.24 2.82
N PRO A 83 -3.21 -18.37 3.50
CA PRO A 83 -3.27 -19.66 2.82
C PRO A 83 -4.55 -19.79 1.99
N SER A 84 -4.50 -20.60 0.92
CA SER A 84 -5.68 -20.96 0.15
C SER A 84 -6.66 -21.76 1.01
N PRO A 85 -7.97 -21.44 0.98
CA PRO A 85 -8.99 -22.25 1.64
C PRO A 85 -9.02 -23.70 1.14
N LYS A 86 -8.51 -23.93 -0.07
CA LYS A 86 -8.39 -25.28 -0.67
C LYS A 86 -6.99 -25.84 -0.41
N GLY A 87 -6.82 -26.55 0.68
CA GLY A 87 -5.60 -27.29 1.02
C GLY A 87 -4.40 -26.48 1.49
N GLY A 88 -4.61 -25.23 1.98
CA GLY A 88 -3.56 -24.45 2.65
C GLY A 88 -2.38 -23.98 1.77
N LYS A 89 -2.41 -24.24 0.46
CA LYS A 89 -1.34 -23.87 -0.47
C LYS A 89 -1.31 -22.34 -0.70
N GLN A 90 -0.18 -21.86 -1.20
CA GLN A 90 -0.05 -20.46 -1.59
C GLN A 90 -0.98 -20.13 -2.76
N ILE A 91 -1.70 -19.01 -2.64
CA ILE A 91 -2.46 -18.41 -3.74
C ILE A 91 -1.46 -17.70 -4.67
N ILE A 92 -1.60 -17.88 -5.98
CA ILE A 92 -0.61 -17.35 -6.95
C ILE A 92 -1.11 -16.15 -7.78
N ARG A 93 -2.41 -15.84 -7.72
CA ARG A 93 -3.04 -14.75 -8.50
C ARG A 93 -4.30 -14.23 -7.82
N ALA A 94 -4.76 -13.05 -8.26
CA ALA A 94 -6.03 -12.50 -7.80
C ALA A 94 -7.18 -13.48 -8.04
N GLY A 95 -8.00 -13.68 -7.00
CA GLY A 95 -9.12 -14.60 -7.05
C GLY A 95 -10.40 -13.99 -7.64
N LYS A 96 -11.32 -14.85 -8.00
CA LYS A 96 -12.66 -14.46 -8.47
C LYS A 96 -13.39 -13.48 -7.53
N PRO A 97 -13.30 -13.61 -6.18
CA PRO A 97 -13.97 -12.67 -5.28
C PRO A 97 -13.54 -11.21 -5.51
N PHE A 98 -12.24 -10.95 -5.77
CA PHE A 98 -11.77 -9.60 -6.06
C PHE A 98 -12.39 -9.06 -7.37
N LEU A 99 -12.40 -9.87 -8.43
CA LEU A 99 -12.98 -9.49 -9.72
C LEU A 99 -14.49 -9.23 -9.61
N HIS A 100 -15.19 -10.06 -8.85
CA HIS A 100 -16.63 -9.88 -8.59
C HIS A 100 -16.92 -8.59 -7.80
N ALA A 101 -16.11 -8.27 -6.79
CA ALA A 101 -16.26 -7.03 -6.04
C ALA A 101 -16.00 -5.78 -6.91
N VAL A 102 -14.98 -5.80 -7.78
CA VAL A 102 -14.72 -4.72 -8.75
C VAL A 102 -15.93 -4.53 -9.68
N LYS A 103 -16.50 -5.64 -10.19
CA LYS A 103 -17.70 -5.60 -11.02
C LYS A 103 -18.93 -5.08 -10.26
N ALA A 104 -19.16 -5.56 -9.04
CA ALA A 104 -20.27 -5.11 -8.19
C ALA A 104 -20.19 -3.61 -7.83
N CYS A 105 -18.96 -3.07 -7.77
CA CYS A 105 -18.72 -1.64 -7.61
C CYS A 105 -18.90 -0.85 -8.92
N GLY A 106 -19.04 -1.47 -10.08
CA GLY A 106 -19.15 -0.78 -11.37
C GLY A 106 -17.90 -0.02 -11.79
N PHE A 107 -16.71 -0.33 -11.22
CA PHE A 107 -15.51 0.50 -11.43
C PHE A 107 -14.97 0.46 -12.85
N ASN A 108 -15.24 -0.62 -13.58
CA ASN A 108 -14.80 -0.76 -14.97
C ASN A 108 -15.94 -0.56 -15.97
N ASP A 109 -17.14 -0.20 -15.52
CA ASP A 109 -18.29 -0.03 -16.39
C ASP A 109 -18.10 1.20 -17.28
N GLY A 110 -18.35 1.04 -18.57
CA GLY A 110 -18.16 2.11 -19.55
C GLY A 110 -16.70 2.47 -19.86
N GLN A 111 -15.71 1.77 -19.29
CA GLN A 111 -14.30 1.98 -19.62
C GLN A 111 -13.85 1.00 -20.71
N PRO A 112 -13.72 1.45 -21.98
CA PRO A 112 -13.39 0.53 -23.10
C PRO A 112 -11.91 0.12 -23.11
N ASP A 113 -11.02 0.91 -22.50
CA ASP A 113 -9.59 0.64 -22.51
C ASP A 113 -9.17 -0.15 -21.25
N PRO A 114 -8.74 -1.43 -21.42
CA PRO A 114 -8.34 -2.29 -20.29
C PRO A 114 -7.17 -1.72 -19.44
N ARG A 115 -6.37 -0.79 -19.99
CA ARG A 115 -5.26 -0.16 -19.26
C ARG A 115 -5.73 0.70 -18.09
N TYR A 116 -6.97 1.18 -18.15
CA TYR A 116 -7.60 1.98 -17.10
C TYR A 116 -8.51 1.17 -16.17
N HIS A 117 -8.60 -0.14 -16.39
CA HIS A 117 -9.40 -0.99 -15.52
C HIS A 117 -8.80 -1.08 -14.12
N VAL A 118 -9.67 -1.07 -13.12
CA VAL A 118 -9.32 -1.37 -11.74
C VAL A 118 -8.95 -2.84 -11.65
N VAL A 119 -7.70 -3.10 -11.31
CA VAL A 119 -7.12 -4.42 -11.07
C VAL A 119 -6.52 -4.44 -9.67
N PHE A 120 -6.07 -5.59 -9.17
CA PHE A 120 -5.50 -5.65 -7.81
C PHE A 120 -4.33 -4.66 -7.62
N HIS A 121 -3.51 -4.47 -8.63
CA HIS A 121 -2.38 -3.53 -8.57
C HIS A 121 -2.81 -2.06 -8.39
N SER A 122 -4.05 -1.72 -8.73
CA SER A 122 -4.62 -0.38 -8.50
C SER A 122 -4.65 0.00 -7.01
N LEU A 123 -4.77 -0.98 -6.09
CA LEU A 123 -4.72 -0.73 -4.64
C LEU A 123 -3.37 -0.15 -4.21
N ARG A 124 -2.28 -0.71 -4.74
CA ARG A 124 -0.93 -0.21 -4.51
C ARG A 124 -0.72 1.17 -5.15
N HIS A 125 -1.30 1.42 -6.33
CA HIS A 125 -1.31 2.76 -6.94
C HIS A 125 -2.07 3.76 -6.06
N THR A 126 -3.20 3.35 -5.48
CA THR A 126 -3.98 4.18 -4.55
C THR A 126 -3.16 4.55 -3.32
N TYR A 127 -2.47 3.59 -2.68
CA TYR A 127 -1.57 3.86 -1.56
C TYR A 127 -0.53 4.94 -1.90
N ALA A 128 0.20 4.76 -3.01
CA ALA A 128 1.21 5.73 -3.42
C ALA A 128 0.62 7.11 -3.73
N SER A 129 -0.50 7.15 -4.46
CA SER A 129 -1.17 8.39 -4.84
C SER A 129 -1.64 9.18 -3.62
N LEU A 130 -2.23 8.51 -2.63
CA LEU A 130 -2.70 9.15 -1.40
C LEU A 130 -1.55 9.75 -0.59
N LEU A 131 -0.41 9.07 -0.49
CA LEU A 131 0.77 9.59 0.21
C LEU A 131 1.34 10.82 -0.50
N VAL A 132 1.49 10.76 -1.82
CA VAL A 132 2.02 11.88 -2.61
C VAL A 132 1.09 13.09 -2.54
N GLN A 133 -0.23 12.90 -2.65
CA GLN A 133 -1.22 13.97 -2.51
C GLN A 133 -1.19 14.64 -1.12
N ARG A 134 -0.73 13.92 -0.09
CA ARG A 134 -0.52 14.47 1.26
C ARG A 134 0.87 15.07 1.48
N GLY A 135 1.66 15.23 0.40
CA GLY A 135 2.96 15.88 0.44
C GLY A 135 4.11 14.98 0.90
N VAL A 136 3.89 13.66 1.03
CA VAL A 136 5.00 12.74 1.35
C VAL A 136 6.00 12.73 0.18
N PRO A 137 7.31 12.96 0.45
CA PRO A 137 8.32 13.01 -0.61
C PRO A 137 8.35 11.71 -1.44
N LEU A 138 8.50 11.85 -2.77
CA LEU A 138 8.55 10.70 -3.70
C LEU A 138 9.63 9.68 -3.35
N THR A 139 10.76 10.14 -2.80
CA THR A 139 11.84 9.28 -2.32
C THR A 139 11.42 8.39 -1.14
N VAL A 140 10.60 8.92 -0.23
CA VAL A 140 10.03 8.18 0.89
C VAL A 140 9.00 7.18 0.38
N VAL A 141 8.08 7.60 -0.50
CA VAL A 141 7.08 6.72 -1.11
C VAL A 141 7.75 5.59 -1.88
N SER A 142 8.84 5.88 -2.61
CA SER A 142 9.63 4.88 -3.34
C SER A 142 10.17 3.79 -2.41
N LYS A 143 10.73 4.18 -1.26
CA LYS A 143 11.25 3.25 -0.23
C LYS A 143 10.12 2.42 0.39
N LEU A 144 9.01 3.05 0.78
CA LEU A 144 7.83 2.38 1.35
C LEU A 144 7.27 1.32 0.40
N MET A 145 7.29 1.59 -0.89
CA MET A 145 6.84 0.64 -1.92
C MET A 145 7.88 -0.42 -2.28
N GLY A 146 9.10 -0.37 -1.75
CA GLY A 146 10.17 -1.27 -2.17
C GLY A 146 10.45 -1.18 -3.68
N HIS A 147 10.52 0.05 -4.22
CA HIS A 147 10.95 0.30 -5.58
C HIS A 147 12.48 0.29 -5.66
N ALA A 148 13.03 -0.43 -6.63
CA ALA A 148 14.48 -0.48 -6.86
C ALA A 148 15.04 0.89 -7.30
N THR A 149 14.22 1.72 -7.93
CA THR A 149 14.58 3.07 -8.38
C THR A 149 13.43 4.05 -8.15
N THR A 150 13.75 5.33 -7.89
CA THR A 150 12.74 6.39 -7.76
C THR A 150 11.98 6.64 -9.06
N LYS A 151 12.58 6.33 -10.21
CA LYS A 151 11.96 6.43 -11.55
C LYS A 151 10.60 5.71 -11.61
N MET A 152 10.46 4.58 -10.89
CA MET A 152 9.18 3.87 -10.81
C MET A 152 8.09 4.67 -10.09
N THR A 153 8.47 5.62 -9.23
CA THR A 153 7.58 6.46 -8.43
C THR A 153 7.30 7.81 -9.12
N GLU A 154 8.09 8.23 -10.11
CA GLU A 154 7.95 9.51 -10.83
C GLU A 154 6.57 9.68 -11.49
N ARG A 155 5.90 8.58 -11.84
CA ARG A 155 4.52 8.62 -12.35
C ARG A 155 3.52 9.32 -11.42
N TYR A 156 3.82 9.38 -10.13
CA TYR A 156 3.00 10.05 -9.12
C TYR A 156 3.41 11.51 -8.88
N ALA A 157 4.50 11.99 -9.46
CA ALA A 157 5.04 13.34 -9.23
C ALA A 157 4.01 14.44 -9.51
N LYS A 158 3.18 14.26 -10.54
CA LYS A 158 2.10 15.19 -10.91
C LYS A 158 1.02 15.35 -9.83
N LEU A 159 0.95 14.43 -8.88
CA LEU A 159 -0.02 14.45 -7.77
C LEU A 159 0.53 15.19 -6.55
N SER A 160 1.82 15.54 -6.52
CA SER A 160 2.44 16.29 -5.42
C SER A 160 1.86 17.69 -5.34
N PRO A 161 1.53 18.20 -4.14
CA PRO A 161 1.15 19.59 -3.95
C PRO A 161 2.24 20.54 -4.47
N ASP A 162 1.83 21.69 -5.03
CA ASP A 162 2.80 22.71 -5.40
C ASP A 162 3.21 23.55 -4.18
N ASN A 163 4.26 23.11 -3.50
CA ASN A 163 4.77 23.71 -2.27
C ASN A 163 5.82 24.81 -2.52
N LYS A 164 6.01 25.29 -3.76
CA LYS A 164 7.05 26.26 -4.09
C LYS A 164 6.90 27.58 -3.33
N LYS A 165 5.66 28.06 -3.20
CA LYS A 165 5.37 29.30 -2.45
C LYS A 165 5.62 29.12 -0.95
N ASP A 166 5.26 27.95 -0.40
CA ASP A 166 5.46 27.66 1.02
C ASP A 166 6.94 27.46 1.35
N ALA A 167 7.70 26.83 0.44
CA ALA A 167 9.16 26.72 0.56
C ALA A 167 9.84 28.11 0.53
N ALA A 168 9.38 29.02 -0.33
CA ALA A 168 9.90 30.39 -0.36
C ALA A 168 9.59 31.16 0.94
N LYS A 169 8.39 31.01 1.50
CA LYS A 169 8.04 31.61 2.82
C LYS A 169 8.92 31.05 3.94
N LEU A 170 9.11 29.73 3.98
CA LEU A 170 9.94 29.07 4.98
C LEU A 170 11.38 29.60 4.99
N ILE A 171 11.97 29.82 3.81
CA ILE A 171 13.31 30.43 3.70
C ILE A 171 13.32 31.85 4.32
N SER A 172 12.29 32.65 4.03
CA SER A 172 12.16 34.00 4.62
C SER A 172 12.09 33.95 6.16
N GLU A 173 11.29 33.03 6.71
CA GLU A 173 11.17 32.82 8.14
C GLU A 173 12.48 32.37 8.81
N ILE A 174 13.19 31.41 8.18
CA ILE A 174 14.49 30.93 8.70
C ILE A 174 15.54 32.03 8.71
N LEU A 175 15.58 32.87 7.69
CA LEU A 175 16.56 33.94 7.59
C LEU A 175 16.24 35.12 8.51
N SER A 176 14.95 35.45 8.69
CA SER A 176 14.55 36.52 9.64
C SER A 176 14.69 36.13 11.12
N SER A 177 14.59 34.82 11.43
CA SER A 177 14.80 34.31 12.79
C SER A 177 16.29 34.27 13.23
N ARG A 178 17.21 34.58 12.33
CA ARG A 178 18.68 34.62 12.59
C ARG A 178 19.24 36.01 12.71
N GLU A 179 18.46 37.03 13.11
CA GLU A 179 19.08 38.30 13.53
C GLU A 179 19.95 38.06 14.75
N PRO A 180 21.26 38.36 14.69
CA PRO A 180 22.13 38.23 15.85
C PRO A 180 21.64 39.23 16.91
N GLY A 181 21.33 38.68 18.08
CA GLY A 181 21.03 39.51 19.25
C GLY A 181 22.12 40.57 19.38
N SER A 182 21.67 41.82 19.39
CA SER A 182 22.48 42.97 19.76
C SER A 182 23.21 42.73 21.08
N CYS A 183 24.54 42.83 21.01
CA CYS A 183 25.38 42.98 22.19
C CYS A 183 24.95 44.17 23.03
#